data_0a5556852cb6f9f1b2bf98613133dd71
#
_entry.id   0a5556852cb6f9f1b2bf98613133dd71
#
_cell.length_a   1.000
_cell.length_b   1.000
_cell.length_c   1.000
_cell.angle_alpha   90.00
_cell.angle_beta   90.00
_cell.angle_gamma   90.00
#
_symmetry.space_group_name_H-M   'P 1'
#
loop_
_entity.id
_entity.type
_entity.pdbx_description
1 polymer ?
#
loop_
_entity_poly.entity_id
_entity_poly.type
_entity_poly.pdbx_seq_one_letter_code
_entity_poly.pdbx_strand_id
1 'polypeptide(L)'
;MENAVDALKLGAAVLIFVLALSVSVTAFSEARIASSTLLDYRDREFWLGSSDYCHSETSNQARIVGKETIIPSIYRAKTEKFKIVFMFKGDYCLFTKKIDGVDTPINIVELETLESYGDSFINIILYGKSKSGVDSNTIKDIEQTKKITFRTDNFLFERINNKQFQELPGEFYPSEATTGKSKVPESNREKKREITYIEI
;
A
#
# COMPACT_ATOMS: atom_id res chain seq x y z
N MET A 1 -7.50 55.65 36.05
CA MET A 1 -6.57 54.51 36.21
C MET A 1 -7.27 53.14 36.09
N GLU A 2 -8.56 53.04 36.43
CA GLU A 2 -9.33 51.76 36.27
C GLU A 2 -9.37 51.19 34.83
N ASN A 3 -9.59 52.06 33.84
CA ASN A 3 -9.68 51.62 32.43
C ASN A 3 -8.37 50.98 31.90
N ALA A 4 -7.21 51.40 32.40
CA ALA A 4 -5.94 50.81 32.00
C ALA A 4 -5.73 49.41 32.60
N VAL A 5 -6.19 49.23 33.83
CA VAL A 5 -6.14 47.91 34.53
C VAL A 5 -7.09 46.90 33.86
N ASP A 6 -8.27 47.36 33.48
CA ASP A 6 -9.23 46.47 32.80
C ASP A 6 -8.80 46.11 31.37
N ALA A 7 -8.16 47.06 30.67
CA ALA A 7 -7.55 46.75 29.36
C ALA A 7 -6.41 45.73 29.50
N LEU A 8 -5.60 45.81 30.56
CA LEU A 8 -4.52 44.86 30.83
C LEU A 8 -5.07 43.45 31.16
N LYS A 9 -6.12 43.37 31.97
CA LYS A 9 -6.82 42.12 32.30
C LYS A 9 -7.40 41.46 31.05
N LEU A 10 -8.04 42.24 30.18
CA LEU A 10 -8.59 41.74 28.92
C LEU A 10 -7.50 41.21 28.01
N GLY A 11 -6.39 41.94 27.87
CA GLY A 11 -5.23 41.52 27.11
C GLY A 11 -4.61 40.22 27.64
N ALA A 12 -4.47 40.08 28.94
CA ALA A 12 -3.99 38.85 29.57
C ALA A 12 -4.93 37.67 29.35
N ALA A 13 -6.24 37.88 29.45
CA ALA A 13 -7.24 36.84 29.18
C ALA A 13 -7.18 36.32 27.73
N VAL A 14 -7.05 37.24 26.76
CA VAL A 14 -6.90 36.90 25.36
C VAL A 14 -5.60 36.09 25.10
N LEU A 15 -4.50 36.52 25.73
CA LEU A 15 -3.21 35.83 25.61
C LEU A 15 -3.27 34.41 26.15
N ILE A 16 -3.88 34.21 27.32
CA ILE A 16 -4.10 32.88 27.91
C ILE A 16 -4.97 32.01 27.02
N PHE A 17 -6.03 32.58 26.44
CA PHE A 17 -6.91 31.87 25.53
C PHE A 17 -6.17 31.41 24.29
N VAL A 18 -5.38 32.25 23.65
CA VAL A 18 -4.58 31.92 22.46
C VAL A 18 -3.54 30.85 22.79
N LEU A 19 -2.89 30.93 23.93
CA LEU A 19 -1.95 29.89 24.38
C LEU A 19 -2.64 28.57 24.62
N ALA A 20 -3.79 28.54 25.27
CA ALA A 20 -4.56 27.34 25.52
C ALA A 20 -5.02 26.69 24.20
N LEU A 21 -5.48 27.50 23.23
CA LEU A 21 -5.86 27.03 21.91
C LEU A 21 -4.67 26.41 21.16
N SER A 22 -3.51 27.09 21.18
CA SER A 22 -2.29 26.58 20.53
C SER A 22 -1.85 25.23 21.11
N VAL A 23 -1.84 25.11 22.43
CA VAL A 23 -1.47 23.86 23.13
C VAL A 23 -2.48 22.74 22.76
N SER A 24 -3.78 23.06 22.71
CA SER A 24 -4.83 22.09 22.36
C SER A 24 -4.66 21.57 20.93
N VAL A 25 -4.39 22.46 19.97
CA VAL A 25 -4.18 22.07 18.56
C VAL A 25 -2.93 21.20 18.42
N THR A 26 -1.83 21.55 19.10
CA THR A 26 -0.59 20.75 19.08
C THR A 26 -0.81 19.39 19.71
N ALA A 27 -1.44 19.30 20.87
CA ALA A 27 -1.75 18.05 21.54
C ALA A 27 -2.66 17.13 20.69
N PHE A 28 -3.63 17.71 19.98
CA PHE A 28 -4.49 16.96 19.07
C PHE A 28 -3.71 16.40 17.87
N SER A 29 -2.79 17.18 17.32
CA SER A 29 -1.90 16.74 16.23
C SER A 29 -0.98 15.59 16.67
N GLU A 30 -0.36 15.72 17.85
CA GLU A 30 0.49 14.67 18.43
C GLU A 30 -0.28 13.38 18.74
N ALA A 31 -1.50 13.52 19.30
CA ALA A 31 -2.37 12.36 19.55
C ALA A 31 -2.75 11.63 18.27
N ARG A 32 -2.99 12.36 17.17
CA ARG A 32 -3.28 11.77 15.86
C ARG A 32 -2.08 11.03 15.30
N ILE A 33 -0.88 11.60 15.42
CA ILE A 33 0.36 10.93 14.98
C ILE A 33 0.61 9.68 15.83
N ALA A 34 0.47 9.76 17.14
CA ALA A 34 0.62 8.61 18.03
C ALA A 34 -0.40 7.50 17.72
N SER A 35 -1.64 7.86 17.42
CA SER A 35 -2.68 6.89 17.03
C SER A 35 -2.33 6.19 15.71
N SER A 36 -1.84 6.93 14.70
CA SER A 36 -1.42 6.32 13.44
C SER A 36 -0.21 5.39 13.62
N THR A 37 0.74 5.80 14.47
CA THR A 37 1.92 4.97 14.79
C THR A 37 1.53 3.70 15.53
N LEU A 38 0.57 3.78 16.48
CA LEU A 38 0.05 2.59 17.17
C LEU A 38 -0.67 1.62 16.23
N LEU A 39 -1.43 2.14 15.26
CA LEU A 39 -2.07 1.32 14.25
C LEU A 39 -1.03 0.61 13.37
N ASP A 40 0.03 1.32 12.97
CA ASP A 40 1.14 0.73 12.22
C ASP A 40 1.90 -0.33 13.05
N TYR A 41 2.09 -0.10 14.35
CA TYR A 41 2.70 -1.08 15.27
C TYR A 41 1.83 -2.33 15.42
N ARG A 42 0.53 -2.15 15.63
CA ARG A 42 -0.42 -3.26 15.75
C ARG A 42 -0.47 -4.10 14.48
N ASP A 43 -0.43 -3.47 13.32
CA ASP A 43 -0.34 -4.17 12.05
C ASP A 43 0.98 -4.92 11.92
N ARG A 44 2.09 -4.38 12.40
CA ARG A 44 3.40 -5.07 12.43
C ARG A 44 3.43 -6.24 13.41
N GLU A 45 2.89 -6.10 14.62
CA GLU A 45 2.83 -7.20 15.59
C GLU A 45 1.98 -8.37 15.08
N PHE A 46 0.89 -8.07 14.39
CA PHE A 46 0.08 -9.09 13.73
C PHE A 46 0.91 -9.89 12.71
N TRP A 47 1.81 -9.24 11.99
CA TRP A 47 2.69 -9.87 11.00
C TRP A 47 3.87 -10.63 11.63
N LEU A 48 4.43 -10.12 12.71
CA LEU A 48 5.60 -10.70 13.38
C LEU A 48 5.23 -11.84 14.34
N GLY A 49 4.01 -11.86 14.84
CA GLY A 49 3.56 -12.84 15.84
C GLY A 49 3.17 -14.20 15.27
N SER A 50 3.06 -14.36 13.95
CA SER A 50 2.69 -15.63 13.35
C SER A 50 3.88 -16.31 12.67
N SER A 51 4.65 -17.06 13.46
CA SER A 51 5.72 -17.92 12.95
C SER A 51 5.21 -19.09 12.08
N ASP A 52 3.90 -19.34 12.04
CA ASP A 52 3.27 -20.46 11.34
C ASP A 52 2.45 -20.03 10.13
N TYR A 53 2.91 -18.98 9.42
CA TYR A 53 2.23 -18.55 8.22
C TYR A 53 2.46 -19.52 7.06
N CYS A 54 1.63 -20.54 7.01
CA CYS A 54 1.41 -21.29 5.77
C CYS A 54 0.33 -20.59 4.95
N HIS A 55 0.56 -20.46 3.67
CA HIS A 55 -0.42 -20.01 2.67
C HIS A 55 -1.57 -21.04 2.61
N SER A 56 -2.48 -20.96 3.56
CA SER A 56 -3.64 -21.84 3.68
C SER A 56 -4.90 -21.00 3.54
N GLU A 57 -5.72 -21.34 2.56
CA GLU A 57 -7.04 -20.74 2.35
C GLU A 57 -7.97 -20.89 3.58
N THR A 58 -7.57 -21.70 4.55
CA THR A 58 -8.30 -22.02 5.78
C THR A 58 -7.75 -21.36 7.04
N SER A 59 -6.86 -20.38 6.90
CA SER A 59 -6.28 -19.68 8.05
C SER A 59 -7.37 -18.94 8.84
N ASN A 60 -7.54 -19.27 10.12
CA ASN A 60 -8.43 -18.56 11.06
C ASN A 60 -8.05 -17.07 11.27
N GLN A 61 -7.02 -16.58 10.58
CA GLN A 61 -6.49 -15.22 10.67
C GLN A 61 -6.88 -14.36 9.46
N ALA A 62 -7.64 -14.91 8.52
CA ALA A 62 -8.15 -14.14 7.39
C ALA A 62 -9.15 -13.09 7.88
N ARG A 63 -8.90 -11.83 7.53
CA ARG A 63 -9.82 -10.72 7.85
C ARG A 63 -10.47 -10.19 6.58
N ILE A 64 -11.69 -9.69 6.72
CA ILE A 64 -12.39 -9.01 5.62
C ILE A 64 -11.97 -7.54 5.65
N VAL A 65 -11.49 -7.05 4.52
CA VAL A 65 -10.95 -5.69 4.36
C VAL A 65 -11.57 -4.98 3.16
N GLY A 66 -11.54 -3.68 3.20
CA GLY A 66 -11.98 -2.80 2.13
C GLY A 66 -10.85 -1.89 1.64
N LYS A 67 -11.23 -0.85 0.92
CA LYS A 67 -10.31 0.14 0.34
C LYS A 67 -9.40 0.81 1.37
N GLU A 68 -9.88 0.99 2.60
CA GLU A 68 -9.18 1.65 3.69
C GLU A 68 -7.91 0.90 4.11
N THR A 69 -7.88 -0.40 3.88
CA THR A 69 -6.72 -1.26 4.17
C THR A 69 -5.91 -1.53 2.90
N ILE A 70 -6.56 -1.82 1.78
CA ILE A 70 -5.90 -2.26 0.55
C ILE A 70 -5.08 -1.13 -0.08
N ILE A 71 -5.64 0.10 -0.17
CA ILE A 71 -4.93 1.21 -0.81
C ILE A 71 -3.64 1.58 -0.06
N PRO A 72 -3.68 1.83 1.27
CA PRO A 72 -2.45 2.04 2.03
C PRO A 72 -1.46 0.88 1.94
N SER A 73 -1.94 -0.37 1.90
CA SER A 73 -1.09 -1.54 1.74
C SER A 73 -0.32 -1.53 0.41
N ILE A 74 -0.94 -1.11 -0.69
CA ILE A 74 -0.27 -0.97 -2.00
C ILE A 74 0.86 0.06 -1.93
N TYR A 75 0.64 1.20 -1.28
CA TYR A 75 1.70 2.21 -1.10
C TYR A 75 2.80 1.73 -0.14
N ARG A 76 2.44 1.00 0.92
CA ARG A 76 3.41 0.39 1.84
C ARG A 76 4.26 -0.69 1.16
N ALA A 77 3.71 -1.43 0.21
CA ALA A 77 4.45 -2.42 -0.55
C ALA A 77 5.68 -1.84 -1.26
N LYS A 78 5.62 -0.56 -1.67
CA LYS A 78 6.77 0.17 -2.23
C LYS A 78 7.86 0.41 -1.19
N THR A 79 7.51 0.81 0.02
CA THR A 79 8.45 1.16 1.08
C THR A 79 9.02 -0.06 1.79
N GLU A 80 8.17 -1.04 2.06
CA GLU A 80 8.51 -2.25 2.82
C GLU A 80 8.91 -3.42 1.92
N LYS A 81 8.87 -3.25 0.60
CA LYS A 81 9.33 -4.23 -0.41
C LYS A 81 8.66 -5.61 -0.28
N PHE A 82 7.36 -5.63 -0.05
CA PHE A 82 6.59 -6.86 -0.06
C PHE A 82 5.73 -6.99 -1.33
N LYS A 83 5.29 -8.21 -1.61
CA LYS A 83 4.48 -8.54 -2.78
C LYS A 83 3.00 -8.55 -2.42
N ILE A 84 2.16 -8.01 -3.29
CA ILE A 84 0.70 -8.11 -3.18
C ILE A 84 0.17 -8.95 -4.33
N VAL A 85 -0.66 -9.93 -4.01
CA VAL A 85 -1.36 -10.78 -4.95
C VAL A 85 -2.85 -10.51 -4.85
N PHE A 86 -3.51 -10.29 -5.98
CA PHE A 86 -4.96 -10.16 -6.04
C PHE A 86 -5.57 -11.39 -6.69
N MET A 87 -6.58 -11.96 -6.07
CA MET A 87 -7.41 -13.03 -6.62
C MET A 87 -8.81 -12.47 -6.87
N PHE A 88 -9.04 -12.02 -8.10
CA PHE A 88 -10.33 -11.46 -8.51
C PHE A 88 -11.30 -12.54 -8.96
N LYS A 89 -12.59 -12.30 -8.77
CA LYS A 89 -13.65 -13.10 -9.40
C LYS A 89 -13.84 -12.66 -10.86
N GLY A 90 -13.93 -13.62 -11.78
CA GLY A 90 -14.09 -13.37 -13.23
C GLY A 90 -12.78 -12.98 -13.94
N ASP A 91 -12.91 -12.40 -15.14
CA ASP A 91 -11.78 -12.15 -16.08
C ASP A 91 -11.02 -10.84 -15.82
N TYR A 92 -11.11 -10.29 -14.59
CA TYR A 92 -10.41 -9.07 -14.27
C TYR A 92 -8.93 -9.34 -14.00
N CYS A 93 -8.05 -8.50 -14.55
CA CYS A 93 -6.62 -8.51 -14.25
C CYS A 93 -6.07 -7.08 -14.15
N LEU A 94 -4.98 -6.90 -13.42
CA LEU A 94 -4.33 -5.60 -13.26
C LEU A 94 -3.65 -5.14 -14.56
N PHE A 95 -2.91 -6.03 -15.19
CA PHE A 95 -2.23 -5.81 -16.46
C PHE A 95 -1.96 -7.18 -17.12
N THR A 96 -1.52 -7.14 -18.37
CA THR A 96 -1.10 -8.35 -19.09
C THR A 96 0.41 -8.32 -19.31
N LYS A 97 1.02 -9.50 -19.37
CA LYS A 97 2.43 -9.68 -19.73
C LYS A 97 2.54 -10.68 -20.85
N LYS A 98 3.35 -10.38 -21.86
CA LYS A 98 3.66 -11.36 -22.92
C LYS A 98 4.64 -12.40 -22.39
N ILE A 99 4.14 -13.64 -22.28
CA ILE A 99 4.95 -14.81 -21.94
C ILE A 99 4.82 -15.77 -23.13
N ASP A 100 5.94 -16.11 -23.75
CA ASP A 100 6.00 -16.97 -24.96
C ASP A 100 5.06 -16.53 -26.10
N GLY A 101 4.89 -15.20 -26.25
CA GLY A 101 4.04 -14.62 -27.28
C GLY A 101 2.54 -14.52 -26.92
N VAL A 102 2.13 -15.07 -25.79
CA VAL A 102 0.75 -15.05 -25.29
C VAL A 102 0.57 -13.97 -24.23
N ASP A 103 -0.50 -13.18 -24.34
CA ASP A 103 -0.85 -12.18 -23.33
C ASP A 103 -1.43 -12.88 -22.09
N THR A 104 -0.63 -12.95 -21.04
CA THR A 104 -0.98 -13.61 -19.78
C THR A 104 -1.48 -12.58 -18.78
N PRO A 105 -2.65 -12.75 -18.14
CA PRO A 105 -3.16 -11.86 -17.11
C PRO A 105 -2.31 -11.93 -15.85
N ILE A 106 -1.96 -10.77 -15.30
CA ILE A 106 -1.17 -10.65 -14.09
C ILE A 106 -1.93 -9.85 -13.04
N ASN A 107 -2.01 -10.39 -11.84
CA ASN A 107 -2.65 -9.82 -10.67
C ASN A 107 -1.69 -9.66 -9.48
N ILE A 108 -0.42 -9.50 -9.78
CA ILE A 108 0.65 -9.39 -8.78
C ILE A 108 1.24 -7.99 -8.85
N VAL A 109 1.34 -7.33 -7.71
CA VAL A 109 2.03 -6.05 -7.54
C VAL A 109 3.32 -6.32 -6.79
N GLU A 110 4.44 -6.23 -7.50
CA GLU A 110 5.79 -6.36 -6.95
C GLU A 110 6.58 -5.12 -7.36
N LEU A 111 6.82 -4.24 -6.40
CA LEU A 111 7.36 -2.90 -6.64
C LEU A 111 8.89 -2.84 -6.49
N GLU A 112 9.52 -3.90 -6.05
CA GLU A 112 10.96 -3.96 -5.82
C GLU A 112 11.79 -3.64 -7.09
N THR A 113 11.26 -4.01 -8.24
CA THR A 113 11.91 -3.77 -9.54
C THR A 113 11.55 -2.43 -10.19
N LEU A 114 10.78 -1.57 -9.50
CA LEU A 114 10.19 -0.36 -10.06
C LEU A 114 10.60 0.91 -9.30
N GLU A 115 11.79 0.91 -8.68
CA GLU A 115 12.24 2.01 -7.79
C GLU A 115 12.02 3.42 -8.39
N SER A 116 12.29 3.60 -9.69
CA SER A 116 12.13 4.90 -10.37
C SER A 116 10.68 5.24 -10.72
N TYR A 117 9.80 4.25 -10.90
CA TYR A 117 8.44 4.43 -11.42
C TYR A 117 7.35 3.99 -10.43
N GLY A 118 7.71 3.68 -9.18
CA GLY A 118 6.80 3.05 -8.23
C GLY A 118 5.48 3.80 -8.04
N ASP A 119 5.50 5.13 -7.87
CA ASP A 119 4.29 5.92 -7.69
C ASP A 119 3.45 6.00 -8.97
N SER A 120 4.12 6.19 -10.12
CA SER A 120 3.44 6.17 -11.42
C SER A 120 2.78 4.83 -11.70
N PHE A 121 3.46 3.73 -11.40
CA PHE A 121 2.93 2.39 -11.55
C PHE A 121 1.71 2.14 -10.65
N ILE A 122 1.77 2.53 -9.38
CA ILE A 122 0.65 2.44 -8.45
C ILE A 122 -0.54 3.25 -8.95
N ASN A 123 -0.32 4.49 -9.41
CA ASN A 123 -1.38 5.35 -9.92
C ASN A 123 -2.04 4.76 -11.17
N ILE A 124 -1.25 4.17 -12.09
CA ILE A 124 -1.79 3.52 -13.29
C ILE A 124 -2.62 2.29 -12.92
N ILE A 125 -2.18 1.47 -11.97
CA ILE A 125 -2.93 0.30 -11.51
C ILE A 125 -4.25 0.74 -10.85
N LEU A 126 -4.21 1.76 -10.01
CA LEU A 126 -5.40 2.20 -9.26
C LEU A 126 -6.42 2.89 -10.17
N TYR A 127 -5.97 3.78 -11.05
CA TYR A 127 -6.86 4.70 -11.79
C TYR A 127 -6.88 4.46 -13.31
N GLY A 128 -6.09 3.52 -13.83
CA GLY A 128 -5.96 3.26 -15.26
C GLY A 128 -5.10 4.31 -15.99
N LYS A 129 -4.76 4.04 -17.25
CA LYS A 129 -3.92 4.92 -18.06
C LYS A 129 -4.48 6.35 -18.22
N SER A 130 -5.78 6.47 -18.38
CA SER A 130 -6.43 7.75 -18.70
C SER A 130 -6.64 8.67 -17.50
N LYS A 131 -6.77 8.10 -16.30
CA LYS A 131 -7.09 8.84 -15.06
C LYS A 131 -5.96 8.86 -14.03
N SER A 132 -4.84 8.22 -14.31
CA SER A 132 -3.70 8.11 -13.37
C SER A 132 -2.95 9.44 -13.16
N GLY A 133 -3.11 10.42 -14.04
CA GLY A 133 -2.32 11.65 -14.03
C GLY A 133 -0.86 11.45 -14.47
N VAL A 134 -0.50 10.26 -14.94
CA VAL A 134 0.84 9.94 -15.44
C VAL A 134 0.93 10.26 -16.92
N ASP A 135 2.03 10.86 -17.34
CA ASP A 135 2.22 11.21 -18.73
C ASP A 135 2.39 9.98 -19.64
N SER A 136 2.01 10.13 -20.92
CA SER A 136 1.99 9.02 -21.87
C SER A 136 3.38 8.44 -22.19
N ASN A 137 4.45 9.20 -22.00
CA ASN A 137 5.81 8.72 -22.25
C ASN A 137 6.25 7.83 -21.10
N THR A 138 6.00 8.25 -19.87
CA THR A 138 6.25 7.44 -18.66
C THR A 138 5.47 6.12 -18.69
N ILE A 139 4.20 6.15 -19.14
CA ILE A 139 3.41 4.92 -19.31
C ILE A 139 4.08 3.96 -20.30
N LYS A 140 4.46 4.46 -21.48
CA LYS A 140 5.14 3.66 -22.50
C LYS A 140 6.48 3.10 -22.00
N ASP A 141 7.25 3.90 -21.30
CA ASP A 141 8.53 3.49 -20.71
C ASP A 141 8.36 2.33 -19.73
N ILE A 142 7.36 2.42 -18.85
CA ILE A 142 7.05 1.33 -17.92
C ILE A 142 6.62 0.07 -18.68
N GLU A 143 5.73 0.20 -19.66
CA GLU A 143 5.25 -0.92 -20.46
C GLU A 143 6.38 -1.62 -21.22
N GLN A 144 7.28 -0.85 -21.82
CA GLN A 144 8.42 -1.40 -22.55
C GLN A 144 9.46 -2.05 -21.63
N THR A 145 9.83 -1.36 -20.54
CA THR A 145 10.84 -1.84 -19.60
C THR A 145 10.41 -3.12 -18.90
N LYS A 146 9.14 -3.22 -18.54
CA LYS A 146 8.58 -4.40 -17.83
C LYS A 146 7.96 -5.42 -18.75
N LYS A 147 7.86 -5.13 -20.04
CA LYS A 147 7.18 -5.98 -21.04
C LYS A 147 5.75 -6.31 -20.59
N ILE A 148 5.04 -5.31 -20.10
CA ILE A 148 3.65 -5.40 -19.65
C ILE A 148 2.78 -4.49 -20.50
N THR A 149 1.47 -4.71 -20.46
CA THR A 149 0.48 -3.82 -21.07
C THR A 149 -0.60 -3.53 -20.04
N PHE A 150 -0.72 -2.27 -19.66
CA PHE A 150 -1.82 -1.83 -18.80
C PHE A 150 -3.12 -1.77 -19.60
N ARG A 151 -4.22 -2.12 -18.96
CA ARG A 151 -5.55 -1.93 -19.53
C ARG A 151 -5.93 -0.45 -19.48
N THR A 152 -6.63 0.03 -20.50
CA THR A 152 -7.02 1.44 -20.61
C THR A 152 -8.06 1.82 -19.54
N ASP A 153 -8.93 0.88 -19.23
CA ASP A 153 -10.11 0.98 -18.36
C ASP A 153 -9.93 0.14 -17.08
N ASN A 154 -8.71 0.04 -16.59
CA ASN A 154 -8.42 -0.69 -15.37
C ASN A 154 -8.66 0.21 -14.16
N PHE A 155 -9.79 0.04 -13.53
CA PHE A 155 -10.16 0.80 -12.35
C PHE A 155 -10.12 -0.10 -11.11
N LEU A 156 -8.92 -0.48 -10.69
CA LEU A 156 -8.75 -1.23 -9.44
C LEU A 156 -9.40 -0.47 -8.27
N PHE A 157 -9.30 0.85 -8.27
CA PHE A 157 -9.93 1.70 -7.26
C PHE A 157 -11.45 1.49 -7.19
N GLU A 158 -12.14 1.46 -8.33
CA GLU A 158 -13.59 1.23 -8.36
C GLU A 158 -13.94 -0.18 -7.87
N ARG A 159 -13.13 -1.17 -8.25
CA ARG A 159 -13.34 -2.55 -7.81
C ARG A 159 -13.17 -2.71 -6.30
N ILE A 160 -12.11 -2.16 -5.75
CA ILE A 160 -11.86 -2.17 -4.30
C ILE A 160 -12.94 -1.36 -3.54
N ASN A 161 -13.44 -0.27 -4.14
CA ASN A 161 -14.49 0.55 -3.51
C ASN A 161 -15.84 -0.17 -3.41
N ASN A 162 -16.15 -1.05 -4.35
CA ASN A 162 -17.45 -1.71 -4.47
C ASN A 162 -17.46 -3.15 -3.97
N LYS A 163 -16.30 -3.73 -3.63
CA LYS A 163 -16.14 -5.12 -3.23
C LYS A 163 -15.40 -5.24 -1.90
N GLN A 164 -15.63 -6.35 -1.23
CA GLN A 164 -14.88 -6.74 -0.05
C GLN A 164 -13.86 -7.80 -0.42
N PHE A 165 -12.77 -7.84 0.32
CA PHE A 165 -11.68 -8.78 0.10
C PHE A 165 -11.32 -9.47 1.41
N GLN A 166 -10.97 -10.72 1.31
CA GLN A 166 -10.33 -11.46 2.38
C GLN A 166 -8.83 -11.24 2.27
N GLU A 167 -8.21 -10.77 3.35
CA GLU A 167 -6.76 -10.55 3.42
C GLU A 167 -6.10 -11.78 4.02
N LEU A 168 -5.17 -12.35 3.29
CA LEU A 168 -4.35 -13.47 3.71
C LEU A 168 -2.88 -13.05 3.68
N PRO A 169 -2.26 -12.86 4.83
CA PRO A 169 -0.83 -12.64 4.90
C PRO A 169 -0.06 -13.94 4.66
N GLY A 170 1.10 -13.85 4.04
CA GLY A 170 1.96 -14.98 3.73
C GLY A 170 3.41 -14.58 3.52
N GLU A 171 4.23 -15.55 3.21
CA GLU A 171 5.65 -15.38 2.87
C GLU A 171 5.94 -16.06 1.52
N PHE A 172 6.86 -15.49 0.76
CA PHE A 172 7.35 -16.09 -0.46
C PHE A 172 8.87 -16.02 -0.54
N TYR A 173 9.45 -16.94 -1.31
CA TYR A 173 10.84 -16.84 -1.70
C TYR A 173 10.92 -16.10 -3.04
N PRO A 174 11.68 -15.00 -3.15
CA PRO A 174 11.89 -14.36 -4.45
C PRO A 174 12.39 -15.36 -5.46
N SER A 175 11.81 -15.35 -6.66
CA SER A 175 12.31 -16.17 -7.75
C SER A 175 13.79 -15.84 -7.97
N GLU A 176 14.59 -16.86 -8.21
CA GLU A 176 16.05 -16.80 -8.32
C GLU A 176 16.50 -15.58 -9.12
N ALA A 177 17.17 -14.64 -8.45
CA ALA A 177 18.03 -13.73 -9.15
C ALA A 177 19.17 -14.59 -9.73
N THR A 178 19.13 -14.82 -11.01
CA THR A 178 20.16 -15.53 -11.75
C THR A 178 21.39 -14.62 -11.83
N THR A 179 22.08 -14.46 -10.73
CA THR A 179 23.46 -13.97 -10.73
C THR A 179 24.35 -15.14 -11.09
N GLY A 180 24.58 -15.27 -12.41
CA GLY A 180 25.67 -16.09 -12.97
C GLY A 180 25.92 -17.43 -12.29
N LYS A 181 25.33 -18.49 -12.81
CA LYS A 181 25.76 -19.90 -12.67
C LYS A 181 25.60 -20.66 -11.34
N SER A 182 25.13 -20.08 -10.26
CA SER A 182 24.90 -20.85 -9.03
C SER A 182 23.52 -20.54 -8.45
N LYS A 183 22.65 -21.56 -8.43
CA LYS A 183 21.37 -21.48 -7.73
C LYS A 183 21.65 -21.41 -6.23
N VAL A 184 21.26 -20.32 -5.59
CA VAL A 184 21.31 -20.22 -4.13
C VAL A 184 20.34 -21.25 -3.55
N PRO A 185 20.79 -22.17 -2.66
CA PRO A 185 19.91 -23.14 -2.03
C PRO A 185 18.74 -22.46 -1.33
N GLU A 186 17.57 -23.08 -1.33
CA GLU A 186 16.33 -22.52 -0.75
C GLU A 186 16.49 -22.16 0.73
N SER A 187 17.30 -22.92 1.48
CA SER A 187 17.66 -22.66 2.87
C SER A 187 18.40 -21.35 3.13
N ASN A 188 19.01 -20.77 2.11
CA ASN A 188 19.82 -19.55 2.23
C ASN A 188 19.13 -18.33 1.59
N ARG A 189 17.87 -18.47 1.16
CA ARG A 189 17.10 -17.36 0.60
C ARG A 189 16.35 -16.63 1.71
N GLU A 190 16.41 -15.30 1.66
CA GLU A 190 15.63 -14.46 2.54
C GLU A 190 14.15 -14.56 2.14
N LYS A 191 13.30 -14.94 3.09
CA LYS A 191 11.85 -14.95 2.91
C LYS A 191 11.34 -13.52 2.85
N LYS A 192 10.48 -13.23 1.88
CA LYS A 192 9.81 -11.95 1.75
C LYS A 192 8.33 -12.08 2.04
N ARG A 193 7.74 -11.00 2.57
CA ARG A 193 6.33 -10.93 2.87
C ARG A 193 5.49 -10.90 1.60
N GLU A 194 4.36 -11.60 1.63
CA GLU A 194 3.32 -11.55 0.61
C GLU A 194 1.97 -11.28 1.28
N ILE A 195 1.15 -10.46 0.66
CA ILE A 195 -0.25 -10.26 1.06
C ILE A 195 -1.14 -10.68 -0.10
N THR A 196 -2.06 -11.60 0.15
CA THR A 196 -3.05 -12.01 -0.85
C THR A 196 -4.42 -11.42 -0.49
N TYR A 197 -5.02 -10.72 -1.43
CA TYR A 197 -6.38 -10.21 -1.36
C TYR A 197 -7.30 -11.04 -2.24
N ILE A 198 -8.25 -11.76 -1.64
CA ILE A 198 -9.24 -12.60 -2.35
C ILE A 198 -10.57 -11.85 -2.37
N GLU A 199 -11.10 -11.60 -3.55
CA GLU A 199 -12.42 -10.96 -3.72
C GLU A 199 -13.54 -11.89 -3.22
N ILE A 200 -14.43 -11.36 -2.36
CA ILE A 200 -15.55 -12.11 -1.76
C ILE A 200 -16.84 -11.90 -2.55
#